data_8bcefe9b316de6911c5a1762d46b8ced
#
_entry.id   8bcefe9b316de6911c5a1762d46b8ced
#
_cell.length_a   1.000
_cell.length_b   1.000
_cell.length_c   1.000
_cell.angle_alpha   90.00
_cell.angle_beta   90.00
_cell.angle_gamma   90.00
#
_symmetry.space_group_name_H-M   'P 1'
#
loop_
_entity.id
_entity.type
_entity.pdbx_description
1 polymer ?
#
loop_
_entity_poly.entity_id
_entity_poly.type
_entity_poly.pdbx_seq_one_letter_code
_entity_poly.pdbx_strand_id
1 'polypeptide(L)'
;MASLKEVKGRIATVNNTRKITSAMKMVASAKLHKAQAAITNMLPYEQRLHRLLTNFLNGEEVLSCYTNVKEVNRIALVVFSSNSSLCGGFNANVIKHTHQWLDEHQALGKENILIYPIGRKVADAMIKQGYEVQGDFQHMADKPSFAEASALAQELMDKFERGEVDQVEVLYNHFKNTASQILTHEVYLPIPINASDE
;
A
#
# COMPACT_ATOMS: atom_id res chain seq x y z
N MET A 1 45.35 -7.74 24.10
CA MET A 1 45.55 -7.08 22.79
C MET A 1 45.21 -8.09 21.68
N ALA A 2 44.43 -7.68 20.65
CA ALA A 2 44.10 -8.56 19.54
C ALA A 2 45.35 -8.98 18.77
N SER A 3 45.50 -10.25 18.41
CA SER A 3 46.65 -10.75 17.65
C SER A 3 46.62 -10.20 16.21
N LEU A 4 47.78 -10.04 15.58
CA LEU A 4 47.91 -9.61 14.18
C LEU A 4 47.07 -10.46 13.22
N LYS A 5 46.97 -11.76 13.51
CA LYS A 5 46.15 -12.73 12.75
C LYS A 5 44.66 -12.39 12.85
N GLU A 6 44.21 -12.05 14.06
CA GLU A 6 42.81 -11.66 14.30
C GLU A 6 42.45 -10.37 13.57
N VAL A 7 43.31 -9.36 13.63
CA VAL A 7 43.11 -8.08 12.91
C VAL A 7 43.04 -8.29 11.40
N LYS A 8 43.96 -9.11 10.82
CA LYS A 8 43.89 -9.47 9.40
C LYS A 8 42.58 -10.19 9.04
N GLY A 9 42.13 -11.11 9.89
CA GLY A 9 40.86 -11.80 9.70
C GLY A 9 39.66 -10.84 9.69
N ARG A 10 39.62 -9.89 10.62
CA ARG A 10 38.58 -8.85 10.68
C ARG A 10 38.59 -7.96 9.42
N ILE A 11 39.75 -7.54 8.97
CA ILE A 11 39.89 -6.74 7.71
C ILE A 11 39.35 -7.51 6.51
N ALA A 12 39.69 -8.80 6.38
CA ALA A 12 39.19 -9.62 5.29
C ALA A 12 37.66 -9.75 5.34
N THR A 13 37.09 -9.99 6.53
CA THR A 13 35.63 -10.08 6.72
C THR A 13 34.93 -8.77 6.35
N VAL A 14 35.42 -7.63 6.83
CA VAL A 14 34.87 -6.30 6.48
C VAL A 14 34.93 -6.03 5.00
N ASN A 15 36.05 -6.35 4.33
CA ASN A 15 36.20 -6.18 2.88
C ASN A 15 35.21 -7.06 2.09
N ASN A 16 34.98 -8.31 2.53
CA ASN A 16 34.00 -9.18 1.89
C ASN A 16 32.57 -8.64 2.11
N THR A 17 32.22 -8.22 3.32
CA THR A 17 30.92 -7.60 3.61
C THR A 17 30.71 -6.35 2.76
N ARG A 18 31.73 -5.50 2.61
CA ARG A 18 31.68 -4.31 1.75
C ARG A 18 31.37 -4.67 0.29
N LYS A 19 32.02 -5.71 -0.26
CA LYS A 19 31.77 -6.17 -1.64
C LYS A 19 30.31 -6.65 -1.82
N ILE A 20 29.81 -7.44 -0.86
CA ILE A 20 28.43 -7.94 -0.89
C ILE A 20 27.44 -6.78 -0.81
N THR A 21 27.64 -5.85 0.12
CA THR A 21 26.78 -4.67 0.28
C THR A 21 26.78 -3.78 -0.95
N SER A 22 27.95 -3.62 -1.60
CA SER A 22 28.06 -2.87 -2.86
C SER A 22 27.26 -3.53 -3.99
N ALA A 23 27.31 -4.85 -4.11
CA ALA A 23 26.50 -5.59 -5.07
C ALA A 23 25.00 -5.46 -4.78
N MET A 24 24.60 -5.56 -3.51
CA MET A 24 23.19 -5.37 -3.09
C MET A 24 22.71 -3.94 -3.42
N LYS A 25 23.55 -2.92 -3.23
CA LYS A 25 23.25 -1.53 -3.61
C LYS A 25 22.97 -1.40 -5.11
N MET A 26 23.78 -2.04 -5.96
CA MET A 26 23.58 -2.00 -7.42
C MET A 26 22.25 -2.63 -7.82
N VAL A 27 21.89 -3.79 -7.25
CA VAL A 27 20.61 -4.46 -7.51
C VAL A 27 19.46 -3.61 -7.04
N ALA A 28 19.53 -3.03 -5.84
CA ALA A 28 18.49 -2.15 -5.30
C ALA A 28 18.32 -0.89 -6.16
N SER A 29 19.42 -0.28 -6.63
CA SER A 29 19.38 0.88 -7.53
C SER A 29 18.70 0.55 -8.86
N ALA A 30 18.98 -0.60 -9.45
CA ALA A 30 18.34 -1.03 -10.69
C ALA A 30 16.84 -1.25 -10.52
N LYS A 31 16.43 -1.88 -9.40
CA LYS A 31 15.00 -2.04 -9.04
C LYS A 31 14.30 -0.70 -8.84
N LEU A 32 14.95 0.24 -8.14
CA LEU A 32 14.43 1.58 -7.91
C LEU A 32 14.21 2.33 -9.23
N HIS A 33 15.20 2.31 -10.13
CA HIS A 33 15.07 2.94 -11.45
C HIS A 33 13.90 2.39 -12.25
N LYS A 34 13.73 1.05 -12.25
CA LYS A 34 12.60 0.41 -12.92
C LYS A 34 11.25 0.84 -12.33
N ALA A 35 11.14 0.90 -11.00
CA ALA A 35 9.93 1.33 -10.32
C ALA A 35 9.62 2.82 -10.59
N GLN A 36 10.63 3.68 -10.56
CA GLN A 36 10.48 5.10 -10.88
C GLN A 36 10.01 5.32 -12.32
N ALA A 37 10.57 4.62 -13.28
CA ALA A 37 10.14 4.71 -14.67
C ALA A 37 8.67 4.28 -14.83
N ALA A 38 8.25 3.21 -14.14
CA ALA A 38 6.87 2.75 -14.16
C ALA A 38 5.91 3.80 -13.58
N ILE A 39 6.24 4.42 -12.44
CA ILE A 39 5.43 5.49 -11.83
C ILE A 39 5.36 6.70 -12.78
N THR A 40 6.49 7.17 -13.30
CA THR A 40 6.55 8.34 -14.19
C THR A 40 5.68 8.15 -15.43
N ASN A 41 5.62 6.93 -15.97
CA ASN A 41 4.79 6.62 -17.13
C ASN A 41 3.30 6.49 -16.78
N MET A 42 2.97 6.08 -15.56
CA MET A 42 1.59 5.84 -15.13
C MET A 42 0.88 7.10 -14.62
N LEU A 43 1.58 7.99 -13.95
CA LEU A 43 1.02 9.21 -13.35
C LEU A 43 0.20 10.08 -14.32
N PRO A 44 0.66 10.39 -15.55
CA PRO A 44 -0.13 11.21 -16.48
C PRO A 44 -1.43 10.52 -16.92
N TYR A 45 -1.43 9.19 -16.98
CA TYR A 45 -2.62 8.40 -17.32
C TYR A 45 -3.62 8.42 -16.16
N GLU A 46 -3.17 8.16 -14.95
CA GLU A 46 -3.99 8.22 -13.74
C GLU A 46 -4.63 9.60 -13.57
N GLN A 47 -3.84 10.68 -13.66
CA GLN A 47 -4.36 12.05 -13.55
C GLN A 47 -5.43 12.38 -14.59
N ARG A 48 -5.28 11.89 -15.82
CA ARG A 48 -6.29 12.08 -16.87
C ARG A 48 -7.57 11.30 -16.57
N LEU A 49 -7.44 10.07 -16.11
CA LEU A 49 -8.60 9.25 -15.70
C LEU A 49 -9.32 9.90 -14.51
N HIS A 50 -8.59 10.35 -13.51
CA HIS A 50 -9.17 11.03 -12.35
C HIS A 50 -9.98 12.26 -12.78
N ARG A 51 -9.40 13.12 -13.65
CA ARG A 51 -10.12 14.30 -14.20
C ARG A 51 -11.37 13.91 -14.99
N LEU A 52 -11.28 12.87 -15.81
CA LEU A 52 -12.45 12.38 -16.57
C LEU A 52 -13.54 11.90 -15.64
N LEU A 53 -13.17 11.13 -14.61
CA LEU A 53 -14.11 10.62 -13.61
C LEU A 53 -14.75 11.77 -12.83
N THR A 54 -13.96 12.72 -12.35
CA THR A 54 -14.46 13.91 -11.62
C THR A 54 -15.42 14.73 -12.47
N ASN A 55 -15.06 14.99 -13.74
CA ASN A 55 -15.93 15.74 -14.66
C ASN A 55 -17.23 14.97 -14.95
N PHE A 56 -17.17 13.65 -15.08
CA PHE A 56 -18.33 12.82 -15.31
C PHE A 56 -19.27 12.80 -14.09
N LEU A 57 -18.71 12.69 -12.88
CA LEU A 57 -19.48 12.66 -11.63
C LEU A 57 -20.04 14.03 -11.23
N ASN A 58 -19.41 15.13 -11.65
CA ASN A 58 -19.93 16.50 -11.44
C ASN A 58 -21.01 16.90 -12.47
N GLY A 59 -21.26 16.09 -13.50
CA GLY A 59 -22.38 16.26 -14.41
C GLY A 59 -23.72 15.95 -13.74
N GLU A 60 -24.78 16.67 -14.15
CA GLU A 60 -26.11 16.50 -13.57
C GLU A 60 -26.59 15.04 -13.65
N GLU A 61 -27.05 14.48 -12.52
CA GLU A 61 -27.74 13.19 -12.38
C GLU A 61 -26.92 11.89 -12.56
N VAL A 62 -25.63 11.86 -12.28
CA VAL A 62 -24.97 10.55 -12.17
C VAL A 62 -25.21 9.93 -10.80
N LEU A 63 -26.38 9.33 -10.60
CA LEU A 63 -26.66 8.42 -9.48
C LEU A 63 -25.95 7.09 -9.74
N SER A 64 -24.66 7.03 -9.45
CA SER A 64 -23.92 5.76 -9.42
C SER A 64 -24.03 5.12 -8.04
N CYS A 65 -24.18 3.79 -7.98
CA CYS A 65 -24.11 3.06 -6.71
C CYS A 65 -22.80 3.36 -5.96
N TYR A 66 -21.72 3.70 -6.68
CA TYR A 66 -20.39 4.00 -6.13
C TYR A 66 -20.23 5.40 -5.53
N THR A 67 -21.22 6.27 -5.66
CA THR A 67 -21.21 7.63 -5.06
C THR A 67 -22.15 7.75 -3.87
N ASN A 68 -22.91 6.70 -3.59
CA ASN A 68 -23.91 6.71 -2.52
C ASN A 68 -23.25 6.52 -1.15
N VAL A 69 -23.24 7.56 -0.34
CA VAL A 69 -22.75 7.53 1.05
C VAL A 69 -23.79 6.84 1.92
N LYS A 70 -23.42 5.73 2.55
CA LYS A 70 -24.24 4.96 3.51
C LYS A 70 -23.72 5.15 4.93
N GLU A 71 -24.51 4.71 5.91
CA GLU A 71 -23.99 4.51 7.25
C GLU A 71 -22.95 3.40 7.23
N VAL A 72 -21.77 3.68 7.81
CA VAL A 72 -20.62 2.78 7.74
C VAL A 72 -20.70 1.77 8.88
N ASN A 73 -21.03 0.53 8.53
CA ASN A 73 -21.06 -0.60 9.44
C ASN A 73 -19.95 -1.60 9.13
N ARG A 74 -19.46 -1.64 7.88
CA ARG A 74 -18.47 -2.60 7.41
C ARG A 74 -17.48 -1.94 6.46
N ILE A 75 -16.19 -2.07 6.77
CA ILE A 75 -15.11 -1.43 5.99
C ILE A 75 -14.15 -2.47 5.41
N ALA A 76 -13.79 -2.29 4.14
CA ALA A 76 -12.65 -2.97 3.54
C ALA A 76 -11.45 -2.02 3.52
N LEU A 77 -10.38 -2.38 4.22
CA LEU A 77 -9.15 -1.60 4.29
C LEU A 77 -8.04 -2.29 3.48
N VAL A 78 -7.60 -1.66 2.40
CA VAL A 78 -6.47 -2.10 1.58
C VAL A 78 -5.20 -1.43 2.08
N VAL A 79 -4.21 -2.20 2.55
CA VAL A 79 -2.99 -1.66 3.15
C VAL A 79 -1.76 -2.12 2.39
N PHE A 80 -0.95 -1.17 1.94
CA PHE A 80 0.27 -1.45 1.19
C PHE A 80 1.50 -1.46 2.07
N SER A 81 2.25 -2.57 2.05
CA SER A 81 3.55 -2.72 2.70
C SER A 81 4.54 -3.44 1.79
N SER A 82 5.79 -3.58 2.22
CA SER A 82 6.75 -4.39 1.49
C SER A 82 6.80 -5.83 2.01
N ASN A 83 7.40 -6.73 1.20
CA ASN A 83 7.67 -8.12 1.60
C ASN A 83 8.93 -8.25 2.46
N SER A 84 9.84 -7.27 2.41
CA SER A 84 11.14 -7.32 3.07
C SER A 84 11.24 -6.35 4.25
N SER A 85 12.25 -6.58 5.13
CA SER A 85 12.46 -5.77 6.32
C SER A 85 13.49 -4.65 6.14
N LEU A 86 14.29 -4.67 5.06
CA LEU A 86 15.39 -3.72 4.85
C LEU A 86 14.92 -2.45 4.14
N CYS A 87 13.98 -1.74 4.76
CA CYS A 87 13.32 -0.56 4.21
C CYS A 87 13.21 0.61 5.23
N GLY A 88 14.11 0.65 6.22
CA GLY A 88 14.04 1.67 7.29
C GLY A 88 12.72 1.61 8.05
N GLY A 89 12.12 2.76 8.30
CA GLY A 89 10.83 2.89 9.01
C GLY A 89 9.59 2.62 8.15
N PHE A 90 9.71 2.30 6.87
CA PHE A 90 8.60 2.20 5.92
C PHE A 90 7.47 1.30 6.45
N ASN A 91 7.74 0.02 6.69
CA ASN A 91 6.72 -0.91 7.18
C ASN A 91 6.24 -0.56 8.60
N ALA A 92 7.15 -0.13 9.48
CA ALA A 92 6.79 0.22 10.85
C ALA A 92 5.80 1.39 10.90
N ASN A 93 5.98 2.39 10.05
CA ASN A 93 5.07 3.53 9.96
C ASN A 93 3.70 3.14 9.42
N VAL A 94 3.66 2.31 8.37
CA VAL A 94 2.39 1.78 7.84
C VAL A 94 1.65 0.98 8.90
N ILE A 95 2.31 0.03 9.55
CA ILE A 95 1.70 -0.82 10.58
C ILE A 95 1.21 0.02 11.76
N LYS A 96 2.01 1.01 12.21
CA LYS A 96 1.61 1.92 13.28
C LYS A 96 0.34 2.70 12.92
N HIS A 97 0.27 3.23 11.71
CA HIS A 97 -0.90 3.97 11.23
C HIS A 97 -2.13 3.06 11.10
N THR A 98 -1.93 1.85 10.58
CA THR A 98 -3.01 0.84 10.54
C THR A 98 -3.55 0.56 11.93
N HIS A 99 -2.69 0.45 12.95
CA HIS A 99 -3.14 0.26 14.34
C HIS A 99 -3.94 1.45 14.86
N GLN A 100 -3.47 2.67 14.63
CA GLN A 100 -4.20 3.88 15.03
C GLN A 100 -5.59 3.91 14.39
N TRP A 101 -5.66 3.61 13.09
CA TRP A 101 -6.92 3.54 12.37
C TRP A 101 -7.86 2.44 12.94
N LEU A 102 -7.32 1.25 13.24
CA LEU A 102 -8.09 0.16 13.85
C LEU A 102 -8.60 0.53 15.25
N ASP A 103 -7.80 1.26 16.04
CA ASP A 103 -8.20 1.75 17.36
C ASP A 103 -9.34 2.77 17.26
N GLU A 104 -9.32 3.64 16.26
CA GLU A 104 -10.38 4.62 15.97
C GLU A 104 -11.70 3.93 15.54
N HIS A 105 -11.61 2.76 14.90
CA HIS A 105 -12.76 1.99 14.39
C HIS A 105 -13.13 0.79 15.26
N GLN A 106 -12.67 0.73 16.52
CA GLN A 106 -12.98 -0.39 17.43
C GLN A 106 -14.48 -0.63 17.62
N ALA A 107 -15.30 0.42 17.53
CA ALA A 107 -16.75 0.32 17.71
C ALA A 107 -17.43 -0.55 16.64
N LEU A 108 -16.82 -0.73 15.47
CA LEU A 108 -17.36 -1.59 14.41
C LEU A 108 -17.23 -3.09 14.73
N GLY A 109 -16.27 -3.47 15.59
CA GLY A 109 -15.89 -4.87 15.79
C GLY A 109 -14.96 -5.41 14.69
N LYS A 110 -14.09 -6.35 15.08
CA LYS A 110 -13.07 -6.90 14.17
C LYS A 110 -13.67 -7.66 12.98
N GLU A 111 -14.82 -8.27 13.17
CA GLU A 111 -15.57 -9.02 12.17
C GLU A 111 -16.12 -8.15 11.04
N ASN A 112 -16.25 -6.85 11.27
CA ASN A 112 -16.74 -5.89 10.30
C ASN A 112 -15.62 -5.11 9.60
N ILE A 113 -14.35 -5.44 9.89
CA ILE A 113 -13.18 -4.84 9.24
C ILE A 113 -12.48 -5.92 8.39
N LEU A 114 -12.62 -5.81 7.08
CA LEU A 114 -11.97 -6.69 6.11
C LEU A 114 -10.61 -6.10 5.72
N ILE A 115 -9.52 -6.77 6.06
CA ILE A 115 -8.16 -6.27 5.77
C ILE A 115 -7.59 -6.97 4.54
N TYR A 116 -7.26 -6.19 3.51
CA TYR A 116 -6.61 -6.62 2.28
C TYR A 116 -5.13 -6.19 2.28
N PRO A 117 -4.21 -7.03 2.76
CA PRO A 117 -2.82 -6.66 2.88
C PRO A 117 -2.07 -6.86 1.57
N ILE A 118 -1.59 -5.78 0.96
CA ILE A 118 -0.67 -5.82 -0.16
C ILE A 118 0.75 -5.84 0.37
N GLY A 119 1.34 -7.05 0.45
CA GLY A 119 2.66 -7.29 1.02
C GLY A 119 2.65 -7.97 2.38
N ARG A 120 3.71 -8.76 2.61
CA ARG A 120 3.79 -9.69 3.74
C ARG A 120 3.85 -9.01 5.10
N LYS A 121 4.51 -7.84 5.21
CA LYS A 121 4.78 -7.25 6.54
C LYS A 121 3.54 -6.78 7.26
N VAL A 122 2.59 -6.19 6.56
CA VAL A 122 1.31 -5.83 7.17
C VAL A 122 0.45 -7.07 7.40
N ALA A 123 0.44 -8.05 6.48
CA ALA A 123 -0.27 -9.31 6.67
C ALA A 123 0.15 -10.01 7.97
N ASP A 124 1.46 -10.23 8.16
CA ASP A 124 2.02 -10.84 9.37
C ASP A 124 1.64 -10.08 10.64
N ALA A 125 1.61 -8.74 10.58
CA ALA A 125 1.27 -7.90 11.73
C ALA A 125 -0.22 -8.03 12.10
N MET A 126 -1.12 -8.00 11.12
CA MET A 126 -2.56 -8.08 11.34
C MET A 126 -3.00 -9.47 11.84
N ILE A 127 -2.43 -10.54 11.26
CA ILE A 127 -2.67 -11.92 11.72
C ILE A 127 -2.25 -12.10 13.19
N LYS A 128 -1.09 -11.55 13.59
CA LYS A 128 -0.64 -11.60 15.00
C LYS A 128 -1.58 -10.94 15.98
N GLN A 129 -2.36 -9.97 15.52
CA GLN A 129 -3.35 -9.25 16.34
C GLN A 129 -4.75 -9.89 16.29
N GLY A 130 -4.88 -11.01 15.59
CA GLY A 130 -6.12 -11.75 15.48
C GLY A 130 -7.13 -11.14 14.51
N TYR A 131 -6.67 -10.35 13.53
CA TYR A 131 -7.49 -9.96 12.39
C TYR A 131 -7.44 -11.02 11.30
N GLU A 132 -8.57 -11.27 10.68
CA GLU A 132 -8.64 -12.07 9.47
C GLU A 132 -8.21 -11.23 8.27
N VAL A 133 -7.23 -11.73 7.51
CA VAL A 133 -6.77 -11.05 6.30
C VAL A 133 -7.38 -11.71 5.06
N GLN A 134 -7.75 -10.89 4.10
CA GLN A 134 -8.39 -11.31 2.86
C GLN A 134 -7.33 -11.50 1.76
N GLY A 135 -7.31 -12.69 1.16
CA GLY A 135 -6.43 -13.00 0.03
C GLY A 135 -4.93 -13.07 0.34
N ASP A 136 -4.13 -13.37 -0.68
CA ASP A 136 -2.66 -13.29 -0.68
C ASP A 136 -2.19 -12.41 -1.84
N PHE A 137 -1.79 -11.20 -1.52
CA PHE A 137 -1.33 -10.20 -2.49
C PHE A 137 0.17 -9.89 -2.36
N GLN A 138 0.98 -10.81 -1.81
CA GLN A 138 2.42 -10.60 -1.66
C GLN A 138 3.11 -10.41 -3.01
N HIS A 139 2.65 -11.11 -4.05
CA HIS A 139 3.22 -10.97 -5.39
C HIS A 139 3.04 -9.55 -5.95
N MET A 140 1.89 -8.91 -5.72
CA MET A 140 1.61 -7.53 -6.17
C MET A 140 2.59 -6.50 -5.58
N ALA A 141 3.07 -6.70 -4.35
CA ALA A 141 4.05 -5.81 -3.72
C ALA A 141 5.43 -5.85 -4.40
N ASP A 142 5.80 -6.96 -5.02
CA ASP A 142 7.09 -7.14 -5.71
C ASP A 142 7.00 -6.91 -7.22
N LYS A 143 5.88 -7.33 -7.83
CA LYS A 143 5.64 -7.27 -9.28
C LYS A 143 4.19 -6.89 -9.56
N PRO A 144 3.82 -5.62 -9.36
CA PRO A 144 2.46 -5.17 -9.62
C PRO A 144 2.08 -5.39 -11.08
N SER A 145 0.88 -5.94 -11.30
CA SER A 145 0.29 -6.12 -12.61
C SER A 145 -1.10 -5.51 -12.67
N PHE A 146 -1.47 -4.98 -13.85
CA PHE A 146 -2.81 -4.42 -14.05
C PHE A 146 -3.89 -5.49 -13.84
N ALA A 147 -3.66 -6.72 -14.28
CA ALA A 147 -4.64 -7.79 -14.17
C ALA A 147 -4.98 -8.12 -12.71
N GLU A 148 -3.96 -8.24 -11.83
CA GLU A 148 -4.17 -8.51 -10.40
C GLU A 148 -4.81 -7.31 -9.69
N ALA A 149 -4.36 -6.08 -9.99
CA ALA A 149 -4.93 -4.87 -9.42
C ALA A 149 -6.40 -4.68 -9.84
N SER A 150 -6.72 -4.92 -11.12
CA SER A 150 -8.07 -4.86 -11.65
C SER A 150 -8.98 -5.92 -11.04
N ALA A 151 -8.48 -7.14 -10.83
CA ALA A 151 -9.26 -8.21 -10.19
C ALA A 151 -9.61 -7.86 -8.74
N LEU A 152 -8.64 -7.34 -7.96
CA LEU A 152 -8.89 -6.87 -6.60
C LEU A 152 -9.86 -5.69 -6.57
N ALA A 153 -9.68 -4.71 -7.46
CA ALA A 153 -10.59 -3.57 -7.54
C ALA A 153 -12.02 -4.03 -7.87
N GLN A 154 -12.19 -4.96 -8.82
CA GLN A 154 -13.49 -5.51 -9.17
C GLN A 154 -14.13 -6.26 -7.98
N GLU A 155 -13.37 -7.07 -7.26
CA GLU A 155 -13.86 -7.74 -6.05
C GLU A 155 -14.40 -6.75 -5.02
N LEU A 156 -13.65 -5.67 -4.75
CA LEU A 156 -14.04 -4.63 -3.80
C LEU A 156 -15.28 -3.85 -4.28
N MET A 157 -15.35 -3.53 -5.56
CA MET A 157 -16.51 -2.89 -6.18
C MET A 157 -17.76 -3.78 -6.08
N ASP A 158 -17.64 -5.06 -6.40
CA ASP A 158 -18.74 -6.03 -6.30
C ASP A 158 -19.25 -6.18 -4.86
N LYS A 159 -18.34 -6.21 -3.87
CA LYS A 159 -18.71 -6.24 -2.45
C LYS A 159 -19.42 -4.97 -2.01
N PHE A 160 -18.96 -3.81 -2.47
CA PHE A 160 -19.60 -2.53 -2.18
C PHE A 160 -21.00 -2.43 -2.81
N GLU A 161 -21.14 -2.86 -4.06
CA GLU A 161 -22.43 -2.88 -4.77
C GLU A 161 -23.46 -3.80 -4.09
N ARG A 162 -23.00 -4.99 -3.66
CA ARG A 162 -23.86 -5.94 -2.92
C ARG A 162 -24.13 -5.55 -1.47
N GLY A 163 -23.51 -4.47 -0.97
CA GLY A 163 -23.66 -4.04 0.42
C GLY A 163 -22.96 -4.96 1.43
N GLU A 164 -21.99 -5.74 0.97
CA GLU A 164 -21.13 -6.55 1.86
C GLU A 164 -20.10 -5.68 2.59
N VAL A 165 -19.76 -4.53 2.02
CA VAL A 165 -18.99 -3.44 2.64
C VAL A 165 -19.65 -2.10 2.31
N ASP A 166 -19.60 -1.16 3.24
CA ASP A 166 -20.17 0.18 3.12
C ASP A 166 -19.11 1.20 2.71
N GLN A 167 -17.84 0.88 2.94
CA GLN A 167 -16.71 1.74 2.63
C GLN A 167 -15.48 0.91 2.24
N VAL A 168 -14.71 1.41 1.30
CA VAL A 168 -13.39 0.88 0.92
C VAL A 168 -12.38 1.97 1.12
N GLU A 169 -11.35 1.69 1.90
CA GLU A 169 -10.27 2.63 2.20
C GLU A 169 -8.93 2.07 1.76
N VAL A 170 -8.03 2.96 1.37
CA VAL A 170 -6.69 2.59 0.89
C VAL A 170 -5.64 3.32 1.71
N LEU A 171 -4.71 2.57 2.29
CA LEU A 171 -3.57 3.09 3.03
C LEU A 171 -2.27 2.70 2.32
N TYR A 172 -1.54 3.70 1.81
CA TYR A 172 -0.32 3.48 1.05
C TYR A 172 0.68 4.63 1.23
N ASN A 173 1.90 4.44 0.74
CA ASN A 173 2.89 5.51 0.69
C ASN A 173 2.93 6.10 -0.71
N HIS A 174 2.43 7.32 -0.86
CA HIS A 174 2.54 8.08 -2.11
C HIS A 174 4.00 8.45 -2.38
N PHE A 175 4.46 8.15 -3.59
CA PHE A 175 5.82 8.45 -4.01
C PHE A 175 5.96 9.93 -4.38
N LYS A 176 6.61 10.72 -3.53
CA LYS A 176 6.95 12.11 -3.82
C LYS A 176 8.28 12.22 -4.57
N ASN A 177 9.31 11.58 -4.04
CA ASN A 177 10.65 11.49 -4.63
C ASN A 177 11.45 10.35 -3.97
N THR A 178 12.69 10.11 -4.39
CA THR A 178 13.58 9.06 -3.87
C THR A 178 13.83 9.13 -2.36
N ALA A 179 13.76 10.30 -1.77
CA ALA A 179 14.06 10.52 -0.35
C ALA A 179 12.80 10.64 0.52
N SER A 180 11.65 10.89 -0.08
CA SER A 180 10.42 11.19 0.65
C SER A 180 9.23 10.43 0.07
N GLN A 181 8.54 9.69 0.94
CA GLN A 181 7.24 9.10 0.70
C GLN A 181 6.25 9.73 1.66
N ILE A 182 5.03 9.93 1.21
CA ILE A 182 3.94 10.49 2.02
C ILE A 182 2.98 9.36 2.33
N LEU A 183 2.86 9.01 3.61
CA LEU A 183 1.84 8.06 4.04
C LEU A 183 0.47 8.68 3.78
N THR A 184 -0.28 8.06 2.91
CA THR A 184 -1.58 8.53 2.42
C THR A 184 -2.64 7.54 2.82
N HIS A 185 -3.75 8.06 3.32
CA HIS A 185 -4.94 7.30 3.66
C HIS A 185 -6.13 8.02 3.04
N GLU A 186 -6.91 7.30 2.24
CA GLU A 186 -8.03 7.89 1.51
C GLU A 186 -9.19 6.90 1.35
N VAL A 187 -10.39 7.44 1.27
CA VAL A 187 -11.59 6.69 0.94
C VAL A 187 -11.60 6.46 -0.56
N TYR A 188 -11.63 5.19 -0.96
CA TYR A 188 -11.71 4.77 -2.36
C TYR A 188 -13.15 4.60 -2.83
N LEU A 189 -14.00 4.01 -1.97
CA LEU A 189 -15.45 3.93 -2.18
C LEU A 189 -16.17 4.28 -0.86
N PRO A 190 -17.26 5.04 -0.91
CA PRO A 190 -17.85 5.70 -2.10
C PRO A 190 -16.93 6.77 -2.67
N ILE A 191 -17.02 7.00 -3.98
CA ILE A 191 -16.21 8.01 -4.68
C ILE A 191 -16.61 9.39 -4.17
N PRO A 192 -15.68 10.22 -3.63
CA PRO A 192 -16.00 11.56 -3.17
C PRO A 192 -16.37 12.48 -4.35
N ILE A 193 -17.61 12.98 -4.36
CA ILE A 193 -18.13 13.82 -5.46
C ILE A 193 -17.54 15.26 -5.41
N ASN A 194 -17.00 15.70 -4.26
CA ASN A 194 -16.59 17.09 -4.02
C ASN A 194 -15.08 17.30 -3.89
N ALA A 195 -14.26 16.50 -4.50
CA ALA A 195 -12.85 16.82 -4.62
C ALA A 195 -12.63 17.78 -5.80
N SER A 196 -13.02 19.06 -5.63
CA SER A 196 -12.50 20.15 -6.45
C SER A 196 -11.03 20.32 -6.08
N ASP A 197 -10.15 19.67 -6.83
CA ASP A 197 -8.74 20.04 -6.86
C ASP A 197 -8.63 21.40 -7.55
N GLU A 198 -8.52 22.48 -6.75
CA GLU A 198 -7.94 23.73 -7.17
C GLU A 198 -6.41 23.62 -7.31
#